data_4ea4aaffe519365f1cefc855be5504a0
#
_entry.id   4ea4aaffe519365f1cefc855be5504a0
#
_cell.length_a   1.000
_cell.length_b   1.000
_cell.length_c   1.000
_cell.angle_alpha   90.00
_cell.angle_beta   90.00
_cell.angle_gamma   90.00
#
_symmetry.space_group_name_H-M   'P 1'
#
loop_
_entity.id
_entity.type
_entity.pdbx_description
1 polymer ?
#
loop_
_entity_poly.entity_id
_entity_poly.type
_entity_poly.pdbx_seq_one_letter_code
_entity_poly.pdbx_strand_id
1 'polypeptide(L)'
;MTVEYRQLGPSGVRVSVIGIGTNRFGSQKVPQKEVDDIVDAALDRGVNHIDTADIYVDGRSEEALGAALGGRWDRVVLASKFTMRAGPGPNDRGA
;
A
#
# COMPACT_ATOMS: atom_id res chain seq x y z
N MET A 1 -11.73 -5.85 17.93
CA MET A 1 -11.16 -7.11 17.42
C MET A 1 -9.76 -6.84 16.92
N THR A 2 -8.81 -7.67 17.35
CA THR A 2 -7.42 -7.58 16.89
C THR A 2 -7.15 -8.68 15.87
N VAL A 3 -6.32 -8.38 14.90
CA VAL A 3 -5.87 -9.38 13.94
C VAL A 3 -4.65 -10.14 14.47
N GLU A 4 -4.45 -11.33 13.96
CA GLU A 4 -3.26 -12.12 14.25
C GLU A 4 -2.07 -11.57 13.50
N TYR A 5 -0.88 -11.65 14.10
CA TYR A 5 0.38 -11.26 13.47
C TYR A 5 1.29 -12.46 13.32
N ARG A 6 2.09 -12.44 12.28
CA ARG A 6 3.13 -13.45 12.05
C ARG A 6 4.41 -12.76 11.63
N GLN A 7 5.52 -13.44 11.89
CA GLN A 7 6.81 -12.95 11.45
C GLN A 7 6.96 -13.12 9.94
N LEU A 8 7.46 -12.09 9.29
CA LEU A 8 7.72 -12.12 7.85
C LEU A 8 9.04 -12.86 7.62
N GLY A 9 8.96 -14.20 7.46
CA GLY A 9 10.12 -15.04 7.32
C GLY A 9 11.07 -14.86 8.51
N PRO A 10 12.39 -14.89 8.30
CA PRO A 10 13.38 -14.70 9.37
C PRO A 10 13.74 -13.23 9.62
N SER A 11 12.96 -12.30 9.14
CA SER A 11 13.31 -10.87 9.15
C SER A 11 13.16 -10.21 10.53
N GLY A 12 12.38 -10.80 11.44
CA GLY A 12 12.02 -10.15 12.71
C GLY A 12 10.87 -9.17 12.58
N VAL A 13 10.41 -8.87 11.36
CA VAL A 13 9.27 -7.97 11.12
C VAL A 13 7.97 -8.74 11.29
N ARG A 14 7.04 -8.18 12.04
CA ARG A 14 5.75 -8.81 12.27
C ARG A 14 4.67 -8.10 11.43
N VAL A 15 3.92 -8.91 10.68
CA VAL A 15 2.85 -8.42 9.80
C VAL A 15 1.53 -9.07 10.19
N SER A 16 0.44 -8.33 10.00
CA SER A 16 -0.90 -8.90 10.15
C SER A 16 -1.10 -10.00 9.09
N VAL A 17 -1.81 -11.06 9.45
CA VAL A 17 -2.09 -12.16 8.52
C VAL A 17 -3.01 -11.72 7.40
N ILE A 18 -3.72 -10.61 7.59
CA ILE A 18 -4.55 -9.97 6.57
C ILE A 18 -3.79 -8.74 6.08
N GLY A 19 -3.67 -8.60 4.78
CA GLY A 19 -3.05 -7.43 4.16
C GLY A 19 -4.04 -6.70 3.26
N ILE A 20 -3.67 -5.50 2.86
CA ILE A 20 -4.46 -4.68 1.95
C ILE A 20 -3.73 -4.57 0.62
N GLY A 21 -4.39 -5.00 -0.46
CA GLY A 21 -3.95 -4.72 -1.81
C GLY A 21 -4.52 -3.37 -2.27
N THR A 22 -3.75 -2.63 -3.05
CA THR A 22 -4.09 -1.25 -3.38
C THR A 22 -4.21 -0.98 -4.88
N ASN A 23 -4.37 -2.01 -5.69
CA ASN A 23 -4.34 -1.88 -7.15
C ASN A 23 -5.44 -0.98 -7.73
N ARG A 24 -6.42 -0.58 -6.92
CA ARG A 24 -7.47 0.34 -7.36
C ARG A 24 -7.47 1.68 -6.60
N PHE A 25 -6.59 1.83 -5.65
CA PHE A 25 -6.49 3.07 -4.88
C PHE A 25 -6.14 4.23 -5.80
N GLY A 26 -6.89 5.32 -5.71
CA GLY A 26 -6.69 6.50 -6.54
C GLY A 26 -7.40 6.43 -7.89
N SER A 27 -8.12 5.34 -8.17
CA SER A 27 -8.96 5.24 -9.36
C SER A 27 -10.30 5.94 -9.15
N GLN A 28 -11.11 6.02 -10.21
CA GLN A 28 -12.45 6.59 -10.10
C GLN A 28 -13.35 5.79 -9.16
N LYS A 29 -13.13 4.48 -9.07
CA LYS A 29 -13.94 3.60 -8.21
C LYS A 29 -13.52 3.66 -6.75
N VAL A 30 -12.26 3.99 -6.48
CA VAL A 30 -11.74 4.09 -5.12
C VAL A 30 -10.97 5.41 -5.02
N PRO A 31 -11.69 6.54 -4.97
CA PRO A 31 -11.05 7.85 -4.87
C PRO A 31 -10.44 8.08 -3.50
N GLN A 32 -9.73 9.19 -3.34
CA GLN A 32 -8.95 9.48 -2.12
C GLN A 32 -9.75 9.34 -0.83
N LYS A 33 -11.00 9.81 -0.81
CA LYS A 33 -11.80 9.70 0.40
C LYS A 33 -12.02 8.25 0.82
N GLU A 34 -12.30 7.37 -0.13
CA GLU A 34 -12.46 5.95 0.17
C GLU A 34 -11.13 5.32 0.59
N VAL A 35 -10.04 5.72 -0.02
CA VAL A 35 -8.71 5.26 0.39
C VAL A 35 -8.44 5.64 1.83
N ASP A 36 -8.74 6.89 2.21
CA ASP A 36 -8.58 7.37 3.58
C ASP A 36 -9.40 6.53 4.56
N ASP A 37 -10.66 6.27 4.22
CA ASP A 37 -11.56 5.50 5.08
C ASP A 37 -11.08 4.06 5.25
N ILE A 38 -10.61 3.44 4.17
CA ILE A 38 -10.08 2.07 4.19
C ILE A 38 -8.82 1.99 5.06
N VAL A 39 -7.90 2.91 4.87
CA VAL A 39 -6.64 2.92 5.63
C VAL A 39 -6.91 3.16 7.11
N ASP A 40 -7.78 4.12 7.43
CA ASP A 40 -8.15 4.39 8.81
C ASP A 40 -8.77 3.16 9.47
N ALA A 41 -9.72 2.52 8.81
CA ALA A 41 -10.37 1.32 9.34
C ALA A 41 -9.38 0.17 9.53
N ALA A 42 -8.45 0.00 8.59
CA ALA A 42 -7.44 -1.05 8.66
C ALA A 42 -6.51 -0.85 9.85
N LEU A 43 -5.98 0.37 10.01
CA LEU A 43 -5.09 0.68 11.12
C LEU A 43 -5.79 0.56 12.46
N ASP A 44 -7.06 0.96 12.55
CA ASP A 44 -7.85 0.82 13.76
C ASP A 44 -8.02 -0.63 14.19
N ARG A 45 -8.02 -1.54 13.23
CA ARG A 45 -8.16 -2.98 13.49
C ARG A 45 -6.83 -3.71 13.62
N GLY A 46 -5.73 -2.99 13.53
CA GLY A 46 -4.40 -3.58 13.67
C GLY A 46 -3.83 -4.17 12.40
N VAL A 47 -4.46 -3.96 11.25
CA VAL A 47 -3.88 -4.38 9.96
C VAL A 47 -2.72 -3.45 9.64
N ASN A 48 -1.53 -4.03 9.46
CA ASN A 48 -0.32 -3.23 9.21
C ASN A 48 0.39 -3.60 7.91
N HIS A 49 -0.13 -4.56 7.16
CA HIS A 49 0.51 -5.07 5.94
C HIS A 49 -0.21 -4.49 4.72
N ILE A 50 0.50 -3.71 3.93
CA ILE A 50 -0.07 -3.04 2.75
C ILE A 50 0.82 -3.32 1.55
N ASP A 51 0.21 -3.71 0.43
CA ASP A 51 0.90 -4.03 -0.80
C ASP A 51 0.46 -3.07 -1.91
N THR A 52 1.42 -2.45 -2.56
CA THR A 52 1.19 -1.53 -3.67
C THR A 52 2.20 -1.77 -4.78
N ALA A 53 2.18 -0.96 -5.81
CA ALA A 53 3.14 -0.99 -6.89
C ALA A 53 3.23 0.38 -7.54
N ASP A 54 4.36 0.65 -8.16
CA ASP A 54 4.60 1.92 -8.84
C ASP A 54 3.68 2.14 -10.04
N ILE A 55 3.20 1.06 -10.67
CA ILE A 55 2.33 1.15 -11.86
C ILE A 55 0.83 1.13 -11.54
N TYR A 56 0.43 0.85 -10.30
CA TYR A 56 -0.99 0.78 -10.00
C TYR A 56 -1.66 2.13 -10.23
N VAL A 57 -2.67 2.14 -11.09
CA VAL A 57 -3.39 3.35 -11.52
C VAL A 57 -2.41 4.45 -11.95
N ASP A 58 -1.37 4.07 -12.70
CA ASP A 58 -0.35 4.98 -13.23
C ASP A 58 0.35 5.83 -12.14
N GLY A 59 0.62 5.23 -11.00
CA GLY A 59 1.28 5.88 -9.86
C GLY A 59 0.33 6.48 -8.85
N ARG A 60 -0.96 6.55 -9.15
CA ARG A 60 -1.93 7.19 -8.24
C ARG A 60 -2.18 6.37 -6.98
N SER A 61 -2.00 5.04 -7.05
CA SER A 61 -2.18 4.21 -5.86
C SER A 61 -1.14 4.54 -4.79
N GLU A 62 0.12 4.71 -5.18
CA GLU A 62 1.17 5.12 -4.24
C GLU A 62 0.89 6.52 -3.68
N GLU A 63 0.47 7.45 -4.54
CA GLU A 63 0.15 8.81 -4.11
C GLU A 63 -1.03 8.84 -3.13
N ALA A 64 -2.11 8.11 -3.47
CA ALA A 64 -3.30 8.06 -2.63
C ALA A 64 -3.01 7.42 -1.27
N LEU A 65 -2.20 6.36 -1.28
CA LEU A 65 -1.79 5.68 -0.06
C LEU A 65 -0.93 6.60 0.81
N GLY A 66 0.01 7.32 0.20
CA GLY A 66 0.85 8.27 0.92
C GLY A 66 0.03 9.36 1.60
N ALA A 67 -0.97 9.91 0.90
CA ALA A 67 -1.87 10.90 1.46
C ALA A 67 -2.70 10.34 2.61
N ALA A 68 -3.20 9.11 2.46
CA ALA A 68 -4.01 8.45 3.49
C ALA A 68 -3.21 8.13 4.75
N LEU A 69 -1.96 7.70 4.60
CA LEU A 69 -1.11 7.37 5.75
C LEU A 69 -0.70 8.62 6.53
N GLY A 70 -0.45 9.71 5.84
CA GLY A 70 0.02 10.94 6.49
C GLY A 70 1.29 10.68 7.27
N GLY A 71 1.31 10.94 8.57
CA GLY A 71 2.46 10.72 9.43
C GLY A 71 2.53 9.32 10.07
N ARG A 72 1.75 8.36 9.61
CA ARG A 72 1.61 7.04 10.24
C ARG A 72 2.44 5.95 9.58
N TRP A 73 3.51 6.31 8.90
CA TRP A 73 4.40 5.37 8.19
C TRP A 73 5.01 4.31 9.11
N ASP A 74 5.26 4.66 10.37
CA ASP A 74 5.81 3.74 11.36
C ASP A 74 4.82 2.66 11.81
N ARG A 75 3.55 2.79 11.44
CA ARG A 75 2.51 1.83 11.80
C ARG A 75 2.27 0.76 10.75
N VAL A 76 2.95 0.82 9.61
CA VAL A 76 2.70 -0.09 8.49
C VAL A 76 3.99 -0.75 8.01
N VAL A 77 3.82 -1.94 7.45
CA VAL A 77 4.84 -2.62 6.67
C VAL A 77 4.36 -2.55 5.22
N LEU A 78 5.01 -1.70 4.46
CA LEU A 78 4.59 -1.38 3.10
C LEU A 78 5.52 -2.06 2.10
N ALA A 79 4.93 -2.81 1.17
CA ALA A 79 5.64 -3.38 0.04
C ALA A 79 5.20 -2.66 -1.23
N SER A 80 6.15 -2.23 -2.03
CA SER A 80 5.89 -1.73 -3.37
C SER A 80 6.74 -2.51 -4.36
N LYS A 81 6.55 -2.25 -5.64
CA LYS A 81 7.16 -3.01 -6.71
C LYS A 81 7.70 -2.05 -7.77
N PHE A 82 8.64 -2.54 -8.56
CA PHE A 82 9.17 -1.85 -9.72
C PHE A 82 9.46 -2.91 -10.78
N THR A 83 9.97 -2.56 -11.91
CA THR A 83 10.38 -3.37 -13.06
C THR A 83 9.48 -3.27 -14.28
N MET A 84 8.23 -2.85 -14.12
CA MET A 84 7.34 -2.63 -15.24
C MET A 84 7.59 -1.24 -15.84
N ARG A 85 7.33 -1.11 -17.15
CA ARG A 85 7.48 0.19 -17.80
C ARG A 85 6.41 1.15 -17.25
N ALA A 86 6.84 2.29 -16.74
CA ALA A 86 5.97 3.26 -16.11
C ALA A 86 5.66 4.47 -17.00
N GLY A 87 6.31 4.58 -18.18
CA GLY A 87 6.08 5.70 -19.08
C GLY A 87 6.75 5.47 -20.44
N PRO A 88 6.63 6.41 -21.38
CA PRO A 88 7.15 6.28 -22.73
C PRO A 88 8.63 6.62 -22.91
N GLY A 89 9.26 7.18 -21.89
CA GLY A 89 10.62 7.66 -21.97
C GLY A 89 11.67 6.56 -21.99
N PRO A 90 12.91 6.89 -22.34
CA PRO A 90 13.97 5.89 -22.45
C PRO A 90 14.39 5.32 -21.10
N ASN A 91 14.11 6.01 -20.01
CA ASN A 91 14.46 5.56 -18.66
C ASN A 91 13.25 5.09 -17.84
N ASP A 92 12.10 4.90 -18.48
CA ASP A 92 10.85 4.56 -17.81
C ASP A 92 10.58 3.05 -17.81
N ARG A 93 11.60 2.24 -17.99
CA ARG A 93 11.46 0.79 -18.11
C ARG A 93 11.29 0.08 -16.76
N GLY A 94 11.56 0.76 -15.67
CA GLY A 94 11.36 0.23 -14.33
C GLY A 94 12.56 -0.50 -13.74
N ALA A 95 13.34 -1.11 -14.58
CA ALA A 95 14.55 -1.79 -14.12
C ALA A 95 15.53 -1.99 -15.26
#